data_73480733755ef6aec790b49e1cbed76b
#
_entry.id   73480733755ef6aec790b49e1cbed76b
#
_cell.length_a   1.000
_cell.length_b   1.000
_cell.length_c   1.000
_cell.angle_alpha   90.00
_cell.angle_beta   90.00
_cell.angle_gamma   90.00
#
_symmetry.space_group_name_H-M   'P 1'
#
loop_
_entity.id
_entity.type
_entity.pdbx_description
1 polymer ?
#
loop_
_entity_poly.entity_id
_entity_poly.type
_entity_poly.pdbx_seq_one_letter_code
_entity_poly.pdbx_strand_id
1 'polypeptide(L)'
;MARNNVLLLLLSLVASAPASAQLLVGRERSPPDLSGEWRLESDEDPGQPPLGDYLGIPYNDAGRQRSDTTAESIWGTSEYRCRPHSAPHQWRGLGGARILKELDPLTRDVNAYHVQFWRSLDRPIYLDGRPHPPAYAPHSWTGFSTGEWVGNTLVVTTTHLKDGFLKRGGPQTSDMYTMTEYLTRNDDYLTVVTIVDDPIYMDEPYVQSTTYEYDPNTIVQMESCVTSALGEAGGTDPHFVPHFLPGQNPYLTEWL
;
A
#
# COMPACT_ATOMS: atom_id res chain seq x y z
N MET A 1 90.44 -43.59 1.88
CA MET A 1 89.73 -42.75 2.86
C MET A 1 88.83 -41.78 2.10
N ALA A 2 87.63 -42.11 1.91
CA ALA A 2 86.64 -41.32 1.16
C ALA A 2 85.80 -40.54 2.17
N ARG A 3 85.73 -39.21 2.04
CA ARG A 3 84.86 -38.34 2.83
C ARG A 3 83.62 -38.04 2.00
N ASN A 4 82.48 -38.61 2.41
CA ASN A 4 81.16 -38.30 1.85
C ASN A 4 80.74 -36.92 2.33
N ASN A 5 80.57 -35.99 1.38
CA ASN A 5 79.84 -34.74 1.62
C ASN A 5 78.38 -34.94 1.29
N VAL A 6 77.58 -34.99 2.34
CA VAL A 6 76.15 -34.97 2.20
C VAL A 6 75.72 -33.51 2.08
N LEU A 7 75.27 -33.15 0.89
CA LEU A 7 74.72 -31.83 0.59
C LEU A 7 73.20 -31.83 1.01
N LEU A 8 72.87 -31.17 2.13
CA LEU A 8 71.49 -30.95 2.57
C LEU A 8 70.91 -29.84 1.73
N LEU A 9 70.03 -30.23 0.81
CA LEU A 9 69.14 -29.30 0.09
C LEU A 9 67.97 -28.95 1.03
N LEU A 10 68.00 -27.73 1.58
CA LEU A 10 66.82 -27.15 2.26
C LEU A 10 65.83 -26.70 1.19
N LEU A 11 64.82 -27.51 0.94
CA LEU A 11 63.61 -27.08 0.22
C LEU A 11 62.83 -26.10 1.10
N SER A 12 62.92 -24.82 0.80
CA SER A 12 62.03 -23.81 1.33
C SER A 12 60.67 -23.98 0.68
N LEU A 13 59.72 -24.63 1.37
CA LEU A 13 58.31 -24.57 1.02
C LEU A 13 57.83 -23.13 1.25
N VAL A 14 57.75 -22.36 0.19
CA VAL A 14 56.95 -21.13 0.18
C VAL A 14 55.49 -21.58 0.23
N ALA A 15 54.94 -21.57 1.43
CA ALA A 15 53.49 -21.69 1.59
C ALA A 15 52.86 -20.43 0.97
N SER A 16 52.47 -20.54 -0.31
CA SER A 16 51.53 -19.59 -0.90
C SER A 16 50.23 -19.72 -0.15
N ALA A 17 49.99 -18.82 0.80
CA ALA A 17 48.66 -18.63 1.36
C ALA A 17 47.69 -18.39 0.18
N PRO A 18 46.58 -19.13 0.08
CA PRO A 18 45.58 -18.77 -0.90
C PRO A 18 45.18 -17.33 -0.55
N ALA A 19 45.39 -16.42 -1.50
CA ALA A 19 44.71 -15.15 -1.44
C ALA A 19 43.23 -15.50 -1.30
N SER A 20 42.75 -15.41 -0.07
CA SER A 20 41.29 -15.43 0.20
C SER A 20 40.77 -14.31 -0.68
N ALA A 21 40.25 -14.68 -1.84
CA ALA A 21 39.28 -13.86 -2.51
C ALA A 21 38.21 -13.71 -1.44
N GLN A 22 38.32 -12.66 -0.64
CA GLN A 22 37.15 -12.10 0.02
C GLN A 22 36.24 -11.85 -1.15
N LEU A 23 35.36 -12.84 -1.39
CA LEU A 23 34.11 -12.59 -2.04
C LEU A 23 33.68 -11.25 -1.45
N LEU A 24 33.67 -10.22 -2.27
CA LEU A 24 32.90 -9.04 -2.05
C LEU A 24 31.47 -9.59 -1.88
N VAL A 25 31.17 -10.07 -0.67
CA VAL A 25 29.81 -10.21 -0.19
C VAL A 25 29.29 -8.82 -0.48
N GLY A 26 28.49 -8.73 -1.54
CA GLY A 26 28.06 -7.47 -2.06
C GLY A 26 27.59 -6.70 -0.85
N ARG A 27 28.15 -5.51 -0.63
CA ARG A 27 27.60 -4.61 0.37
C ARG A 27 26.12 -4.72 0.18
N GLU A 28 25.42 -5.26 1.18
CA GLU A 28 23.96 -5.26 1.18
C GLU A 28 23.57 -3.85 0.79
N ARG A 29 23.02 -3.71 -0.40
CA ARG A 29 22.73 -2.41 -0.96
C ARG A 29 21.68 -1.85 -0.03
N SER A 30 21.98 -0.73 0.61
CA SER A 30 20.99 -0.09 1.48
C SER A 30 19.67 -0.01 0.72
N PRO A 31 18.54 -0.33 1.35
CA PRO A 31 17.25 -0.25 0.72
C PRO A 31 17.03 1.10 0.03
N PRO A 32 16.32 1.18 -1.09
CA PRO A 32 16.06 2.43 -1.76
C PRO A 32 15.25 3.37 -0.85
N ASP A 33 15.56 4.66 -0.89
CA ASP A 33 14.79 5.66 -0.16
C ASP A 33 13.44 5.88 -0.86
N LEU A 34 12.34 5.59 -0.18
CA LEU A 34 10.99 5.80 -0.71
C LEU A 34 10.44 7.20 -0.41
N SER A 35 11.16 8.02 0.38
CA SER A 35 10.66 9.35 0.75
C SER A 35 10.62 10.29 -0.45
N GLY A 36 9.63 11.16 -0.45
CA GLY A 36 9.45 12.18 -1.49
C GLY A 36 7.99 12.46 -1.84
N GLU A 37 7.83 13.29 -2.83
CA GLU A 37 6.55 13.59 -3.48
C GLU A 37 6.45 12.76 -4.75
N TRP A 38 5.33 12.10 -4.92
CA TRP A 38 5.10 11.13 -5.98
C TRP A 38 3.85 11.52 -6.78
N ARG A 39 4.02 11.81 -8.05
CA ARG A 39 2.93 12.09 -8.98
C ARG A 39 2.40 10.77 -9.54
N LEU A 40 1.08 10.62 -9.57
CA LEU A 40 0.47 9.46 -10.21
C LEU A 40 0.84 9.43 -11.71
N GLU A 41 1.40 8.31 -12.14
CA GLU A 41 1.71 8.08 -13.56
C GLU A 41 0.66 7.18 -14.22
N SER A 42 0.40 6.04 -13.60
CA SER A 42 -0.64 5.14 -14.07
C SER A 42 -1.23 4.30 -12.95
N ASP A 43 -2.50 3.98 -13.06
CA ASP A 43 -3.18 2.96 -12.29
C ASP A 43 -3.85 1.94 -13.23
N GLU A 44 -4.28 0.82 -12.68
CA GLU A 44 -5.03 -0.19 -13.43
C GLU A 44 -6.53 0.10 -13.44
N ASP A 45 -6.92 1.28 -12.99
CA ASP A 45 -8.31 1.64 -12.88
C ASP A 45 -8.77 2.49 -14.06
N PRO A 46 -9.51 1.92 -15.00
CA PRO A 46 -9.89 2.61 -16.24
C PRO A 46 -10.94 3.72 -16.05
N GLY A 47 -11.07 4.23 -14.85
CA GLY A 47 -12.05 5.26 -14.52
C GLY A 47 -13.19 4.72 -13.65
N GLN A 48 -14.34 5.41 -13.66
CA GLN A 48 -15.50 4.99 -12.87
C GLN A 48 -16.28 3.95 -13.66
N PRO A 49 -16.41 2.72 -13.11
CA PRO A 49 -17.23 1.71 -13.75
C PRO A 49 -18.71 2.05 -13.62
N PRO A 50 -19.57 1.55 -14.51
CA PRO A 50 -20.98 1.52 -14.27
C PRO A 50 -21.32 0.86 -12.93
N LEU A 51 -22.40 1.31 -12.29
CA LEU A 51 -22.89 0.63 -11.09
C LEU A 51 -23.20 -0.84 -11.40
N GLY A 52 -22.82 -1.72 -10.49
CA GLY A 52 -22.93 -3.17 -10.69
C GLY A 52 -21.77 -3.80 -11.44
N ASP A 53 -20.87 -3.00 -12.00
CA ASP A 53 -19.60 -3.48 -12.52
C ASP A 53 -18.53 -3.38 -11.43
N TYR A 54 -18.08 -4.52 -10.94
CA TYR A 54 -17.09 -4.59 -9.87
C TYR A 54 -15.64 -4.59 -10.39
N LEU A 55 -15.43 -4.36 -11.69
CA LEU A 55 -14.11 -4.26 -12.33
C LEU A 55 -13.18 -5.43 -11.98
N GLY A 56 -13.70 -6.65 -12.06
CA GLY A 56 -12.92 -7.85 -11.78
C GLY A 56 -12.58 -8.08 -10.31
N ILE A 57 -13.19 -7.32 -9.37
CA ILE A 57 -13.08 -7.65 -7.95
C ILE A 57 -13.78 -8.98 -7.71
N PRO A 58 -13.12 -9.99 -7.10
CA PRO A 58 -13.64 -11.34 -6.97
C PRO A 58 -14.66 -11.46 -5.83
N TYR A 59 -15.73 -10.67 -5.89
CA TYR A 59 -16.77 -10.67 -4.87
C TYR A 59 -17.59 -11.96 -4.86
N ASN A 60 -17.80 -12.47 -3.65
CA ASN A 60 -18.87 -13.44 -3.39
C ASN A 60 -20.24 -12.74 -3.35
N ASP A 61 -21.30 -13.50 -3.13
CA ASP A 61 -22.66 -12.96 -3.11
C ASP A 61 -22.86 -11.89 -2.03
N ALA A 62 -22.22 -12.01 -0.87
CA ALA A 62 -22.32 -11.03 0.20
C ALA A 62 -21.64 -9.70 -0.19
N GLY A 63 -20.47 -9.77 -0.80
CA GLY A 63 -19.75 -8.59 -1.31
C GLY A 63 -20.52 -7.87 -2.40
N ARG A 64 -21.15 -8.60 -3.33
CA ARG A 64 -22.03 -8.05 -4.37
C ARG A 64 -23.23 -7.34 -3.76
N GLN A 65 -23.96 -8.00 -2.88
CA GLN A 65 -25.11 -7.40 -2.19
C GLN A 65 -24.70 -6.12 -1.44
N ARG A 66 -23.58 -6.16 -0.75
CA ARG A 66 -23.07 -4.98 -0.02
C ARG A 66 -22.75 -3.82 -0.97
N SER A 67 -22.09 -4.09 -2.06
CA SER A 67 -21.71 -3.09 -3.06
C SER A 67 -22.93 -2.51 -3.79
N ASP A 68 -23.91 -3.35 -4.12
CA ASP A 68 -25.15 -2.96 -4.80
C ASP A 68 -26.05 -2.07 -3.95
N THR A 69 -25.87 -2.07 -2.63
CA THR A 69 -26.63 -1.17 -1.74
C THR A 69 -26.10 0.26 -1.70
N THR A 70 -25.01 0.54 -2.39
CA THR A 70 -24.33 1.85 -2.33
C THR A 70 -24.30 2.50 -3.70
N ALA A 71 -24.56 3.80 -3.75
CA ALA A 71 -24.42 4.63 -4.94
C ALA A 71 -23.27 5.65 -4.76
N GLU A 72 -22.68 6.09 -5.86
CA GLU A 72 -21.59 7.07 -5.85
C GLU A 72 -21.96 8.38 -5.12
N SER A 73 -23.21 8.80 -5.24
CA SER A 73 -23.74 10.00 -4.57
C SER A 73 -23.61 10.01 -3.06
N ILE A 74 -23.27 8.86 -2.44
CA ILE A 74 -22.98 8.78 -1.00
C ILE A 74 -21.88 9.76 -0.57
N TRP A 75 -20.92 10.03 -1.43
CA TRP A 75 -19.83 10.95 -1.16
C TRP A 75 -20.27 12.42 -1.00
N GLY A 76 -21.45 12.76 -1.51
CA GLY A 76 -22.08 14.07 -1.33
C GLY A 76 -22.80 14.25 0.02
N THR A 77 -23.04 13.16 0.74
CA THR A 77 -23.78 13.22 2.00
C THR A 77 -22.93 13.75 3.16
N SER A 78 -23.59 14.33 4.16
CA SER A 78 -22.91 14.88 5.34
C SER A 78 -22.09 13.83 6.10
N GLU A 79 -22.54 12.58 6.11
CA GLU A 79 -21.88 11.47 6.77
C GLU A 79 -20.54 11.11 6.10
N TYR A 80 -20.49 11.13 4.78
CA TYR A 80 -19.34 10.69 4.01
C TYR A 80 -18.42 11.83 3.56
N ARG A 81 -18.90 13.08 3.63
CA ARG A 81 -18.17 14.25 3.13
C ARG A 81 -16.78 14.41 3.74
N CYS A 82 -16.59 14.05 5.01
CA CYS A 82 -15.32 14.11 5.73
C CYS A 82 -14.73 12.73 6.05
N ARG A 83 -15.32 11.67 5.49
CA ARG A 83 -14.82 10.31 5.72
C ARG A 83 -13.49 10.14 4.97
N PRO A 84 -12.41 9.73 5.64
CA PRO A 84 -11.16 9.40 4.95
C PRO A 84 -11.37 8.26 3.97
N HIS A 85 -10.63 8.27 2.88
CA HIS A 85 -10.56 7.12 1.98
C HIS A 85 -9.89 5.94 2.69
N SER A 86 -10.33 4.73 2.40
CA SER A 86 -9.69 3.52 2.89
C SER A 86 -8.28 3.37 2.33
N ALA A 87 -7.40 2.67 3.04
CA ALA A 87 -6.00 2.52 2.63
C ALA A 87 -5.82 1.95 1.20
N PRO A 88 -6.54 0.90 0.74
CA PRO A 88 -6.41 0.44 -0.63
C PRO A 88 -6.94 1.44 -1.67
N HIS A 89 -7.97 2.23 -1.34
CA HIS A 89 -8.49 3.26 -2.23
C HIS A 89 -7.47 4.40 -2.46
N GLN A 90 -6.67 4.71 -1.46
CA GLN A 90 -5.70 5.81 -1.53
C GLN A 90 -4.63 5.58 -2.61
N TRP A 91 -4.15 4.34 -2.76
CA TRP A 91 -3.17 3.99 -3.79
C TRP A 91 -3.69 4.11 -5.21
N ARG A 92 -4.98 4.24 -5.40
CA ARG A 92 -5.59 4.44 -6.72
C ARG A 92 -5.50 5.87 -7.24
N GLY A 93 -4.84 6.75 -6.49
CA GLY A 93 -4.31 7.97 -7.02
C GLY A 93 -5.27 9.09 -7.36
N LEU A 94 -6.08 9.51 -6.39
CA LEU A 94 -6.62 10.87 -6.46
C LEU A 94 -5.54 11.85 -6.02
N GLY A 95 -4.79 12.40 -6.97
CA GLY A 95 -3.62 13.21 -6.69
C GLY A 95 -2.35 12.39 -6.50
N GLY A 96 -1.30 13.00 -5.97
CA GLY A 96 -0.04 12.33 -5.68
C GLY A 96 -0.03 11.62 -4.34
N ALA A 97 1.08 10.97 -4.05
CA ALA A 97 1.41 10.44 -2.74
C ALA A 97 2.61 11.20 -2.15
N ARG A 98 2.59 11.43 -0.86
CA ARG A 98 3.75 11.92 -0.11
C ARG A 98 4.21 10.83 0.83
N ILE A 99 5.51 10.52 0.80
CA ILE A 99 6.13 9.57 1.71
C ILE A 99 7.21 10.31 2.50
N LEU A 100 7.04 10.37 3.81
CA LEU A 100 8.00 10.93 4.74
C LEU A 100 8.66 9.79 5.50
N LYS A 101 9.91 9.98 5.92
CA LYS A 101 10.61 9.03 6.78
C LYS A 101 10.79 9.58 8.18
N GLU A 102 10.48 8.74 9.15
CA GLU A 102 10.82 8.94 10.55
C GLU A 102 12.16 8.25 10.83
N LEU A 103 13.09 8.99 11.37
CA LEU A 103 14.42 8.48 11.68
C LEU A 103 14.60 8.28 13.17
N ASP A 104 15.24 7.18 13.55
CA ASP A 104 15.76 7.06 14.91
C ASP A 104 16.71 8.21 15.21
N PRO A 105 16.53 8.93 16.31
CA PRO A 105 17.33 10.10 16.63
C PRO A 105 18.81 9.77 16.93
N LEU A 106 19.12 8.55 17.33
CA LEU A 106 20.46 8.12 17.71
C LEU A 106 21.18 7.39 16.56
N THR A 107 20.53 6.38 15.96
CA THR A 107 21.12 5.55 14.91
C THR A 107 20.95 6.13 13.52
N ARG A 108 19.94 6.99 13.33
CA ARG A 108 19.53 7.54 12.02
C ARG A 108 18.94 6.50 11.09
N ASP A 109 18.63 5.32 11.60
CA ASP A 109 17.89 4.31 10.85
C ASP A 109 16.45 4.77 10.61
N VAL A 110 15.83 4.27 9.55
CA VAL A 110 14.42 4.57 9.25
C VAL A 110 13.54 3.69 10.13
N ASN A 111 12.85 4.29 11.09
CA ASN A 111 11.91 3.60 11.98
C ASN A 111 10.53 3.40 11.37
N ALA A 112 10.11 4.36 10.55
CA ALA A 112 8.83 4.29 9.86
C ALA A 112 8.84 5.14 8.58
N TYR A 113 7.99 4.76 7.64
CA TYR A 113 7.53 5.64 6.58
C TYR A 113 6.12 6.11 6.90
N HIS A 114 5.85 7.40 6.66
CA HIS A 114 4.54 8.01 6.77
C HIS A 114 3.98 8.25 5.38
N VAL A 115 2.91 7.55 5.02
CA VAL A 115 2.28 7.67 3.71
C VAL A 115 1.06 8.57 3.81
N GLN A 116 1.04 9.59 2.97
CA GLN A 116 0.02 10.63 2.96
C GLN A 116 -0.55 10.81 1.55
N PHE A 117 -1.86 10.96 1.46
CA PHE A 117 -2.60 11.22 0.22
C PHE A 117 -3.62 12.33 0.43
N TRP A 118 -4.21 12.79 -0.64
CA TRP A 118 -5.35 13.67 -0.56
C TRP A 118 -6.51 13.01 0.21
N ARG A 119 -7.10 13.75 1.15
CA ARG A 119 -8.17 13.25 2.05
C ARG A 119 -7.83 11.97 2.81
N SER A 120 -6.57 11.74 3.07
CA SER A 120 -6.15 10.64 3.92
C SER A 120 -5.74 11.13 5.31
N LEU A 121 -5.73 10.21 6.24
CA LEU A 121 -4.99 10.35 7.47
C LEU A 121 -3.54 9.93 7.23
N ASP A 122 -2.63 10.45 8.02
CA ASP A 122 -1.26 9.97 8.05
C ASP A 122 -1.21 8.49 8.40
N ARG A 123 -0.55 7.69 7.55
CA ARG A 123 -0.41 6.24 7.74
C ARG A 123 1.05 5.87 8.00
N PRO A 124 1.43 5.61 9.26
CA PRO A 124 2.75 5.10 9.55
C PRO A 124 2.89 3.63 9.14
N ILE A 125 4.00 3.31 8.49
CA ILE A 125 4.46 1.94 8.20
C ILE A 125 5.70 1.71 9.03
N TYR A 126 5.58 0.94 10.09
CA TYR A 126 6.66 0.71 11.05
C TYR A 126 7.65 -0.32 10.54
N LEU A 127 8.95 -0.04 10.67
CA LEU A 127 10.04 -0.91 10.22
C LEU A 127 10.84 -1.52 11.37
N ASP A 128 10.43 -1.30 12.59
CA ASP A 128 11.12 -1.73 13.82
C ASP A 128 10.78 -3.16 14.27
N GLY A 129 10.02 -3.90 13.45
CA GLY A 129 9.65 -5.29 13.73
C GLY A 129 8.62 -5.46 14.84
N ARG A 130 7.90 -4.39 15.22
CA ARG A 130 6.85 -4.48 16.24
C ARG A 130 5.72 -5.42 15.81
N PRO A 131 5.12 -6.18 16.75
CA PRO A 131 4.02 -7.06 16.42
C PRO A 131 2.74 -6.26 16.12
N HIS A 132 1.87 -6.85 15.30
CA HIS A 132 0.53 -6.33 15.10
C HIS A 132 -0.30 -6.38 16.39
N PRO A 133 -1.27 -5.49 16.56
CA PRO A 133 -2.19 -5.52 17.67
C PRO A 133 -2.97 -6.84 17.72
N PRO A 134 -3.47 -7.25 18.89
CA PRO A 134 -4.33 -8.43 18.98
C PRO A 134 -5.66 -8.21 18.25
N ALA A 135 -6.28 -9.30 17.78
CA ALA A 135 -7.47 -9.26 16.94
C ALA A 135 -8.66 -8.44 17.48
N TYR A 136 -8.71 -8.22 18.79
CA TYR A 136 -9.76 -7.41 19.44
C TYR A 136 -9.43 -5.92 19.53
N ALA A 137 -8.28 -5.49 19.03
CA ALA A 137 -7.90 -4.07 19.04
C ALA A 137 -8.82 -3.24 18.12
N PRO A 138 -9.03 -1.96 18.43
CA PRO A 138 -9.88 -1.11 17.61
C PRO A 138 -9.35 -0.95 16.19
N HIS A 139 -10.25 -0.98 15.21
CA HIS A 139 -9.96 -0.71 13.81
C HIS A 139 -9.91 0.78 13.52
N SER A 140 -9.04 1.19 12.63
CA SER A 140 -8.90 2.57 12.16
C SER A 140 -8.97 2.68 10.64
N TRP A 141 -9.08 3.89 10.11
CA TRP A 141 -9.11 4.12 8.67
C TRP A 141 -7.79 3.78 7.97
N THR A 142 -6.68 3.94 8.67
CA THR A 142 -5.34 3.64 8.16
C THR A 142 -4.83 2.27 8.57
N GLY A 143 -5.54 1.59 9.48
CA GLY A 143 -5.11 0.32 10.04
C GLY A 143 -3.85 0.43 10.88
N PHE A 144 -3.18 -0.70 11.02
CA PHE A 144 -1.85 -0.82 11.63
C PHE A 144 -0.93 -1.51 10.63
N SER A 145 0.14 -0.81 10.21
CA SER A 145 1.03 -1.26 9.14
C SER A 145 2.44 -1.52 9.66
N THR A 146 3.00 -2.66 9.31
CA THR A 146 4.43 -2.97 9.48
C THR A 146 5.05 -3.29 8.13
N GLY A 147 6.33 -2.98 7.96
CA GLY A 147 7.05 -3.22 6.72
C GLY A 147 8.35 -3.98 6.95
N GLU A 148 8.72 -4.80 5.98
CA GLU A 148 9.97 -5.53 5.94
C GLU A 148 10.58 -5.40 4.54
N TRP A 149 11.89 -5.14 4.48
CA TRP A 149 12.61 -5.09 3.22
C TRP A 149 12.98 -6.50 2.73
N VAL A 150 12.52 -6.83 1.54
CA VAL A 150 12.90 -8.05 0.81
C VAL A 150 13.66 -7.63 -0.45
N GLY A 151 14.97 -7.59 -0.37
CA GLY A 151 15.80 -7.01 -1.43
C GLY A 151 15.52 -5.51 -1.62
N ASN A 152 15.03 -5.11 -2.79
CA ASN A 152 14.70 -3.74 -3.13
C ASN A 152 13.20 -3.40 -2.96
N THR A 153 12.41 -4.32 -2.45
CA THR A 153 10.97 -4.16 -2.27
C THR A 153 10.64 -4.08 -0.79
N LEU A 154 9.91 -3.04 -0.40
CA LEU A 154 9.30 -2.97 0.92
C LEU A 154 7.98 -3.74 0.87
N VAL A 155 7.89 -4.81 1.63
CA VAL A 155 6.66 -5.59 1.81
C VAL A 155 5.96 -5.09 3.06
N VAL A 156 4.74 -4.60 2.91
CA VAL A 156 3.96 -4.00 3.99
C VAL A 156 2.74 -4.87 4.26
N THR A 157 2.51 -5.18 5.52
CA THR A 157 1.28 -5.84 5.98
C THR A 157 0.47 -4.85 6.81
N THR A 158 -0.83 -4.73 6.50
CA THR A 158 -1.74 -3.83 7.21
C THR A 158 -2.96 -4.61 7.69
N THR A 159 -3.29 -4.45 8.97
CA THR A 159 -4.44 -5.07 9.64
C THR A 159 -5.25 -4.01 10.39
N HIS A 160 -6.36 -4.40 11.03
CA HIS A 160 -7.20 -3.51 11.84
C HIS A 160 -7.75 -2.31 11.05
N LEU A 161 -8.12 -2.58 9.81
CA LEU A 161 -8.71 -1.60 8.90
C LEU A 161 -10.23 -1.57 9.09
N LYS A 162 -10.83 -0.38 9.06
CA LYS A 162 -12.29 -0.23 8.99
C LYS A 162 -12.81 -0.60 7.62
N ASP A 163 -14.07 -1.00 7.56
CA ASP A 163 -14.80 -1.13 6.30
C ASP A 163 -14.66 0.12 5.44
N GLY A 164 -14.47 -0.04 4.16
CA GLY A 164 -14.23 1.09 3.27
C GLY A 164 -14.49 0.77 1.80
N PHE A 165 -14.35 1.80 0.96
CA PHE A 165 -14.49 1.64 -0.47
C PHE A 165 -13.16 1.27 -1.11
N LEU A 166 -13.17 0.25 -1.96
CA LEU A 166 -12.04 -0.04 -2.86
C LEU A 166 -12.04 0.92 -4.04
N LYS A 167 -13.24 1.28 -4.50
CA LYS A 167 -13.47 2.15 -5.67
C LYS A 167 -14.67 3.04 -5.39
N ARG A 168 -14.75 4.16 -6.11
CA ARG A 168 -15.99 4.95 -6.15
C ARG A 168 -17.09 4.09 -6.80
N GLY A 169 -18.33 4.33 -6.44
CA GLY A 169 -19.45 3.67 -7.10
C GLY A 169 -19.88 2.32 -6.55
N GLY A 170 -19.41 1.95 -5.36
CA GLY A 170 -20.01 0.82 -4.66
C GLY A 170 -19.06 -0.22 -4.08
N PRO A 171 -18.02 -0.66 -4.79
CA PRO A 171 -17.14 -1.72 -4.29
C PRO A 171 -16.54 -1.43 -2.93
N GLN A 172 -16.81 -2.30 -1.95
CA GLN A 172 -16.44 -2.13 -0.55
C GLN A 172 -15.70 -3.33 0.00
N THR A 173 -14.97 -3.10 1.09
CA THR A 173 -14.40 -4.15 1.96
C THR A 173 -15.22 -4.28 3.23
N SER A 174 -15.14 -5.44 3.88
CA SER A 174 -15.54 -5.61 5.28
C SER A 174 -14.50 -4.95 6.21
N ASP A 175 -14.70 -5.04 7.52
CA ASP A 175 -13.69 -4.66 8.52
C ASP A 175 -12.74 -5.82 8.89
N MET A 176 -12.89 -6.97 8.23
CA MET A 176 -12.06 -8.15 8.46
C MET A 176 -10.95 -8.31 7.42
N TYR A 177 -10.88 -7.41 6.44
CA TYR A 177 -9.85 -7.52 5.43
C TYR A 177 -8.46 -7.18 5.95
N THR A 178 -7.48 -7.76 5.29
CA THR A 178 -6.06 -7.43 5.41
C THR A 178 -5.53 -6.91 4.09
N MET A 179 -4.46 -6.13 4.16
CA MET A 179 -3.83 -5.59 2.97
C MET A 179 -2.34 -5.88 2.99
N THR A 180 -1.82 -6.41 1.89
CA THR A 180 -0.39 -6.56 1.66
C THR A 180 0.03 -5.68 0.50
N GLU A 181 1.09 -4.92 0.69
CA GLU A 181 1.60 -4.01 -0.34
C GLU A 181 3.06 -4.31 -0.63
N TYR A 182 3.43 -4.20 -1.90
CA TYR A 182 4.79 -4.33 -2.39
C TYR A 182 5.21 -3.02 -3.02
N LEU A 183 6.03 -2.25 -2.32
CA LEU A 183 6.54 -0.96 -2.77
C LEU A 183 7.92 -1.15 -3.36
N THR A 184 8.07 -0.95 -4.66
CA THR A 184 9.34 -1.11 -5.36
C THR A 184 9.69 0.18 -6.07
N ARG A 185 10.81 0.79 -5.67
CA ARG A 185 11.36 1.96 -6.35
C ARG A 185 12.41 1.56 -7.37
N ASN A 186 12.23 2.00 -8.60
CA ASN A 186 13.21 1.89 -9.68
C ASN A 186 13.51 3.29 -10.20
N ASP A 187 14.64 3.84 -9.82
CA ASP A 187 15.07 5.22 -10.13
C ASP A 187 13.99 6.24 -9.70
N ASP A 188 13.33 6.88 -10.65
CA ASP A 188 12.30 7.88 -10.41
C ASP A 188 10.88 7.31 -10.40
N TYR A 189 10.72 5.99 -10.50
CA TYR A 189 9.41 5.34 -10.47
C TYR A 189 9.22 4.51 -9.20
N LEU A 190 8.03 4.66 -8.61
CA LEU A 190 7.55 3.84 -7.50
C LEU A 190 6.34 3.03 -7.98
N THR A 191 6.50 1.72 -8.03
CA THR A 191 5.39 0.80 -8.30
C THR A 191 4.90 0.22 -6.98
N VAL A 192 3.59 0.30 -6.77
CA VAL A 192 2.90 -0.26 -5.61
C VAL A 192 1.93 -1.32 -6.09
N VAL A 193 2.16 -2.58 -5.69
CA VAL A 193 1.18 -3.66 -5.87
C VAL A 193 0.47 -3.84 -4.55
N THR A 194 -0.86 -3.73 -4.57
CA THR A 194 -1.71 -3.88 -3.40
C THR A 194 -2.55 -5.14 -3.54
N ILE A 195 -2.50 -6.00 -2.53
CA ILE A 195 -3.32 -7.20 -2.40
C ILE A 195 -4.28 -7.00 -1.24
N VAL A 196 -5.56 -7.08 -1.51
CA VAL A 196 -6.63 -7.01 -0.50
C VAL A 196 -7.24 -8.40 -0.35
N ASP A 197 -7.15 -8.94 0.85
CA ASP A 197 -7.73 -10.23 1.21
C ASP A 197 -8.89 -10.00 2.19
N ASP A 198 -10.11 -10.17 1.71
CA ASP A 198 -11.34 -9.97 2.47
C ASP A 198 -12.13 -11.28 2.58
N PRO A 199 -11.99 -11.99 3.70
CA PRO A 199 -12.64 -13.30 3.86
C PRO A 199 -14.16 -13.24 3.97
N ILE A 200 -14.74 -12.05 4.10
CA ILE A 200 -16.18 -11.87 4.21
C ILE A 200 -16.83 -11.59 2.85
N TYR A 201 -16.18 -10.77 2.00
CA TYR A 201 -16.78 -10.29 0.77
C TYR A 201 -16.13 -10.80 -0.50
N MET A 202 -15.00 -11.50 -0.42
CA MET A 202 -14.26 -11.97 -1.59
C MET A 202 -14.04 -13.48 -1.55
N ASP A 203 -14.08 -14.10 -2.73
CA ASP A 203 -13.73 -15.53 -2.91
C ASP A 203 -12.22 -15.72 -3.10
N GLU A 204 -11.54 -14.68 -3.58
CA GLU A 204 -10.09 -14.65 -3.82
C GLU A 204 -9.54 -13.26 -3.47
N PRO A 205 -8.24 -13.13 -3.15
CA PRO A 205 -7.62 -11.83 -2.96
C PRO A 205 -7.70 -10.94 -4.20
N TYR A 206 -8.08 -9.68 -4.01
CA TYR A 206 -8.07 -8.67 -5.06
C TYR A 206 -6.70 -8.03 -5.17
N VAL A 207 -6.17 -7.94 -6.37
CA VAL A 207 -4.85 -7.37 -6.67
C VAL A 207 -5.00 -6.17 -7.59
N GLN A 208 -4.29 -5.10 -7.27
CA GLN A 208 -4.16 -3.92 -8.14
C GLN A 208 -2.73 -3.40 -8.13
N SER A 209 -2.32 -2.70 -9.19
CA SER A 209 -1.04 -2.01 -9.22
C SER A 209 -1.22 -0.53 -9.55
N THR A 210 -0.28 0.29 -9.09
CA THR A 210 -0.25 1.72 -9.35
C THR A 210 1.20 2.15 -9.47
N THR A 211 1.50 2.97 -10.46
CA THR A 211 2.84 3.50 -10.69
C THR A 211 2.85 5.01 -10.51
N TYR A 212 3.82 5.48 -9.75
CA TYR A 212 4.07 6.89 -9.49
C TYR A 212 5.44 7.28 -10.03
N GLU A 213 5.57 8.53 -10.47
CA GLU A 213 6.83 9.16 -10.83
C GLU A 213 7.25 10.14 -9.73
N TYR A 214 8.54 10.15 -9.40
CA TYR A 214 9.09 11.12 -8.46
C TYR A 214 9.00 12.52 -9.04
N ASP A 215 8.23 13.39 -8.40
CA ASP A 215 8.08 14.78 -8.82
C ASP A 215 8.06 15.71 -7.58
N PRO A 216 9.19 16.31 -7.24
CA PRO A 216 9.28 17.20 -6.07
C PRO A 216 8.41 18.44 -6.16
N ASN A 217 7.80 18.72 -7.31
CA ASN A 217 6.86 19.84 -7.49
C ASN A 217 5.40 19.42 -7.29
N THR A 218 5.14 18.13 -7.17
CA THR A 218 3.80 17.63 -6.83
C THR A 218 3.45 18.08 -5.43
N ILE A 219 2.30 18.72 -5.27
CA ILE A 219 1.78 19.14 -3.97
C ILE A 219 0.65 18.18 -3.58
N VAL A 220 0.93 17.33 -2.62
CA VAL A 220 -0.13 16.53 -1.98
C VAL A 220 -0.85 17.44 -0.98
N GLN A 221 -2.06 17.81 -1.33
CA GLN A 221 -2.88 18.64 -0.46
C GLN A 221 -3.46 17.78 0.66
N MET A 222 -2.94 17.97 1.86
CA MET A 222 -3.57 17.47 3.08
C MET A 222 -4.71 18.44 3.46
N GLU A 223 -5.84 18.32 2.78
CA GLU A 223 -6.97 19.19 3.08
C GLU A 223 -7.60 18.83 4.42
N SER A 224 -7.72 19.82 5.28
CA SER A 224 -8.64 19.72 6.40
C SER A 224 -10.06 19.61 5.84
N CYS A 225 -10.83 18.64 6.28
CA CYS A 225 -12.20 18.50 5.83
C CYS A 225 -13.02 19.71 6.25
N VAL A 226 -13.52 20.44 5.27
CA VAL A 226 -14.50 21.51 5.48
C VAL A 226 -15.85 20.93 5.08
N THR A 227 -16.73 20.74 6.05
CA THR A 227 -18.08 20.18 5.83
C THR A 227 -18.93 20.98 4.86
N SER A 228 -18.59 22.26 4.67
CA SER A 228 -19.21 23.14 3.68
C SER A 228 -18.59 23.03 2.28
N ALA A 229 -17.45 22.37 2.13
CA ALA A 229 -16.86 22.16 0.82
C ALA A 229 -17.76 21.27 -0.03
N LEU A 230 -17.75 21.54 -1.33
CA LEU A 230 -18.49 20.75 -2.32
C LEU A 230 -18.09 19.27 -2.17
N GLY A 231 -19.06 18.40 -1.99
CA GLY A 231 -18.85 16.97 -1.97
C GLY A 231 -18.26 16.50 -3.30
N GLU A 232 -17.53 15.40 -3.27
CA GLU A 232 -16.95 14.80 -4.47
C GLU A 232 -17.98 14.45 -5.53
N ALA A 233 -19.12 13.95 -5.09
CA ALA A 233 -20.29 13.76 -5.95
C ALA A 233 -21.26 14.92 -5.69
N GLY A 234 -21.58 15.66 -6.71
CA GLY A 234 -22.43 16.85 -6.65
C GLY A 234 -23.89 16.61 -6.20
N GLY A 235 -24.16 15.55 -5.47
CA GLY A 235 -25.47 15.27 -4.88
C GLY A 235 -25.72 16.16 -3.67
N THR A 236 -26.58 17.16 -3.83
CA THR A 236 -26.97 18.09 -2.77
C THR A 236 -28.36 17.81 -2.22
N ASP A 237 -29.00 16.74 -2.67
CA ASP A 237 -30.33 16.39 -2.17
C ASP A 237 -30.25 15.92 -0.71
N PRO A 238 -30.74 16.70 0.26
CA PRO A 238 -30.70 16.32 1.66
C PRO A 238 -31.61 15.11 1.99
N HIS A 239 -32.49 14.72 1.06
CA HIS A 239 -33.36 13.56 1.18
C HIS A 239 -32.83 12.31 0.49
N PHE A 240 -31.68 12.42 -0.19
CA PHE A 240 -31.11 11.27 -0.86
C PHE A 240 -30.55 10.28 0.16
N VAL A 241 -31.06 9.06 0.11
CA VAL A 241 -30.55 7.92 0.87
C VAL A 241 -29.67 7.10 -0.06
N PRO A 242 -28.34 7.16 0.13
CA PRO A 242 -27.40 6.51 -0.80
C PRO A 242 -27.30 4.99 -0.63
N HIS A 243 -28.07 4.44 0.30
CA HIS A 243 -28.13 3.01 0.57
C HIS A 243 -29.47 2.44 0.10
N PHE A 244 -29.40 1.36 -0.62
CA PHE A 244 -30.57 0.62 -1.11
C PHE A 244 -30.60 -0.76 -0.47
N LEU A 245 -31.78 -1.27 -0.23
CA LEU A 245 -31.91 -2.68 0.11
C LEU A 245 -31.48 -3.54 -1.08
N PRO A 246 -30.99 -4.77 -0.83
CA PRO A 246 -30.62 -5.68 -1.90
C PRO A 246 -31.76 -5.84 -2.91
N GLY A 247 -31.45 -5.68 -4.20
CA GLY A 247 -32.43 -5.73 -5.29
C GLY A 247 -33.31 -4.49 -5.45
N GLN A 248 -33.10 -3.43 -4.67
CA GLN A 248 -33.87 -2.19 -4.76
C GLN A 248 -33.09 -1.00 -5.32
N ASN A 249 -31.82 -1.20 -5.70
CA ASN A 249 -31.04 -0.14 -6.33
C ASN A 249 -31.53 0.11 -7.75
N PRO A 250 -32.16 1.26 -8.05
CA PRO A 250 -32.70 1.53 -9.39
C PRO A 250 -31.63 1.69 -10.46
N TYR A 251 -30.39 1.90 -10.06
CA TYR A 251 -29.25 2.03 -10.99
C TYR A 251 -28.71 0.67 -11.48
N LEU A 252 -29.19 -0.44 -10.92
CA LEU A 252 -28.80 -1.80 -11.33
C LEU A 252 -29.84 -2.46 -12.24
N THR A 253 -30.98 -1.84 -12.49
CA THR A 253 -32.09 -2.45 -13.23
C THR A 253 -31.80 -2.75 -14.69
N GLU A 254 -30.74 -2.21 -15.25
CA GLU A 254 -30.37 -2.44 -16.66
C GLU A 254 -29.55 -3.73 -16.88
N TRP A 255 -29.17 -4.43 -15.80
CA TRP A 255 -28.26 -5.59 -15.86
C TRP A 255 -28.92 -6.90 -15.39
N LEU A 256 -30.15 -6.84 -14.97
CA LEU A 256 -31.00 -7.98 -14.64
C LEU A 256 -32.05 -8.22 -15.72
#